data_9f0da5214c1a096c8836d8e98b55e862
#
_entry.id   9f0da5214c1a096c8836d8e98b55e862
#
_cell.length_a   1.000
_cell.length_b   1.000
_cell.length_c   1.000
_cell.angle_alpha   90.00
_cell.angle_beta   90.00
_cell.angle_gamma   90.00
#
_symmetry.space_group_name_H-M   'P 1'
#
loop_
_entity.id
_entity.type
_entity.pdbx_description
1 polymer ?
#
loop_
_entity_poly.entity_id
_entity_poly.type
_entity_poly.pdbx_seq_one_letter_code
_entity_poly.pdbx_strand_id
1 'polypeptide(L)'
;MKKTGKMAAAVLLAASVAALASGCGQKEAQETSAPESTVSQTEESASQAEETESLEEENQSGAVSVMTGTVLDAAMNSIVIQNEEYPQGLIFSKENSASSFSEGLTLDMNVTLFYTGETDGEDTTKTEVILVRESRDSDSTLTAGSVSGTVSEVTSEVVVIETEDGEKISVARGHELSETEKEPAAGDQLTVYYSCPGGDESVKEAELIR
;
A
#
# COMPACT_ATOMS: atom_id res chain seq x y z
N MET A 1 -52.13 -5.89 -13.29
CA MET A 1 -52.50 -7.03 -12.40
C MET A 1 -51.51 -7.12 -11.25
N LYS A 2 -52.05 -7.01 -10.05
CA LYS A 2 -51.38 -7.06 -8.75
C LYS A 2 -50.76 -8.42 -8.49
N LYS A 3 -49.58 -8.48 -7.84
CA LYS A 3 -49.39 -9.35 -6.65
C LYS A 3 -48.18 -8.92 -5.84
N THR A 4 -48.51 -8.42 -4.71
CA THR A 4 -47.69 -8.23 -3.48
C THR A 4 -47.29 -9.57 -2.90
N GLY A 5 -46.06 -9.64 -2.38
CA GLY A 5 -45.57 -10.73 -1.51
C GLY A 5 -44.58 -10.19 -0.49
N LYS A 6 -45.09 -9.74 0.65
CA LYS A 6 -44.33 -9.50 1.88
C LYS A 6 -44.12 -10.85 2.56
N MET A 7 -42.90 -11.17 3.00
CA MET A 7 -42.71 -12.06 4.13
C MET A 7 -41.56 -11.53 4.99
N ALA A 8 -41.91 -11.18 6.21
CA ALA A 8 -41.06 -10.90 7.34
C ALA A 8 -40.97 -12.18 8.20
N ALA A 9 -39.82 -12.45 8.78
CA ALA A 9 -39.60 -13.22 10.00
C ALA A 9 -38.16 -12.90 10.43
N ALA A 10 -37.81 -12.21 11.40
CA ALA A 10 -37.99 -12.22 12.86
C ALA A 10 -37.27 -13.39 13.57
N VAL A 11 -36.23 -12.98 14.37
CA VAL A 11 -35.88 -13.42 15.74
C VAL A 11 -35.05 -14.69 15.86
N LEU A 12 -33.85 -14.65 16.47
CA LEU A 12 -33.64 -14.85 17.90
C LEU A 12 -32.17 -14.71 18.34
N LEU A 13 -32.01 -14.04 19.45
CA LEU A 13 -30.85 -13.92 20.32
C LEU A 13 -30.34 -15.29 20.82
N ALA A 14 -29.01 -15.39 21.01
CA ALA A 14 -28.46 -16.12 22.15
C ALA A 14 -27.12 -15.53 22.57
N ALA A 15 -27.12 -14.92 23.74
CA ALA A 15 -25.93 -14.57 24.50
C ALA A 15 -25.42 -15.80 25.25
N SER A 16 -24.12 -16.03 25.33
CA SER A 16 -23.51 -16.84 26.35
C SER A 16 -22.14 -16.28 26.74
N VAL A 17 -22.14 -15.76 27.96
CA VAL A 17 -21.00 -15.40 28.80
C VAL A 17 -20.44 -16.67 29.43
N ALA A 18 -19.14 -16.86 29.40
CA ALA A 18 -18.44 -17.73 30.34
C ALA A 18 -17.05 -17.15 30.64
N ALA A 19 -16.94 -16.60 31.84
CA ALA A 19 -15.69 -16.26 32.52
C ALA A 19 -15.26 -17.46 33.37
N LEU A 20 -13.94 -17.74 33.43
CA LEU A 20 -13.22 -18.43 34.53
C LEU A 20 -11.74 -18.09 34.29
N ALA A 21 -11.06 -17.29 35.03
CA ALA A 21 -10.53 -17.30 36.40
C ALA A 21 -9.46 -18.37 36.67
N SER A 22 -8.29 -17.84 37.09
CA SER A 22 -7.32 -18.35 38.08
C SER A 22 -6.27 -19.36 37.69
N GLY A 23 -5.03 -18.96 37.97
CA GLY A 23 -3.87 -19.85 38.09
C GLY A 23 -2.61 -19.09 38.45
N CYS A 24 -2.51 -18.59 39.68
CA CYS A 24 -1.27 -18.21 40.33
C CYS A 24 -0.42 -19.45 40.66
N GLY A 25 0.88 -19.37 40.41
CA GLY A 25 1.86 -20.35 40.85
C GLY A 25 3.20 -19.68 41.08
N GLN A 26 3.43 -19.32 42.32
CA GLN A 26 4.65 -18.74 42.88
C GLN A 26 5.51 -19.87 43.49
N LYS A 27 6.85 -19.83 43.35
CA LYS A 27 7.91 -20.15 44.31
C LYS A 27 9.24 -20.36 43.64
N GLU A 28 10.20 -19.76 44.05
CA GLU A 28 11.18 -19.46 45.12
C GLU A 28 12.59 -19.78 44.61
N ALA A 29 13.38 -18.78 44.60
CA ALA A 29 14.66 -18.43 45.24
C ALA A 29 15.70 -19.55 45.44
N GLN A 30 16.89 -19.32 44.94
CA GLN A 30 18.13 -19.50 45.75
C GLN A 30 19.30 -18.69 45.15
N GLU A 31 19.88 -17.93 46.05
CA GLU A 31 21.12 -17.17 45.99
C GLU A 31 22.36 -18.04 45.73
N THR A 32 23.42 -17.48 45.17
CA THR A 32 24.71 -17.29 45.87
C THR A 32 25.81 -16.88 44.89
N SER A 33 26.42 -15.79 45.21
CA SER A 33 27.82 -15.41 45.30
C SER A 33 28.46 -14.66 44.14
N ALA A 34 28.76 -13.40 44.43
CA ALA A 34 29.88 -12.63 43.87
C ALA A 34 31.22 -13.09 44.43
N PRO A 35 32.39 -12.74 43.80
CA PRO A 35 33.06 -11.54 44.23
C PRO A 35 33.67 -10.69 43.11
N GLU A 36 33.61 -9.41 43.31
CA GLU A 36 34.61 -8.33 43.27
C GLU A 36 35.93 -8.55 42.51
N SER A 37 36.26 -7.64 41.61
CA SER A 37 37.47 -6.77 41.66
C SER A 37 37.57 -5.83 40.46
N THR A 38 37.46 -4.57 40.71
CA THR A 38 38.47 -3.48 40.64
C THR A 38 38.77 -2.86 39.27
N VAL A 39 38.22 -1.66 39.10
CA VAL A 39 38.81 -0.36 38.69
C VAL A 39 39.74 -0.32 37.47
N SER A 40 39.36 0.41 36.48
CA SER A 40 40.12 1.61 36.03
C SER A 40 39.26 2.50 35.13
N GLN A 41 39.17 3.73 35.53
CA GLN A 41 38.67 4.87 34.76
C GLN A 41 39.63 5.17 33.60
N THR A 42 39.07 5.48 32.45
CA THR A 42 39.65 6.53 31.60
C THR A 42 38.49 7.19 30.87
N GLU A 43 38.28 8.43 31.20
CA GLU A 43 37.46 9.38 30.48
C GLU A 43 38.08 9.64 29.10
N GLU A 44 37.32 9.54 28.02
CA GLU A 44 37.58 10.38 26.88
C GLU A 44 36.23 10.68 26.17
N SER A 45 35.93 11.96 26.24
CA SER A 45 34.84 12.66 25.61
C SER A 45 34.98 12.59 24.09
N ALA A 46 33.97 12.08 23.40
CA ALA A 46 33.80 12.37 21.99
C ALA A 46 32.31 12.40 21.64
N SER A 47 31.84 13.61 21.54
CA SER A 47 30.87 14.15 20.54
C SER A 47 29.83 13.18 19.99
N GLN A 48 28.64 13.29 20.54
CA GLN A 48 27.41 12.94 19.83
C GLN A 48 27.27 13.85 18.60
N ALA A 49 27.52 13.29 17.42
CA ALA A 49 26.92 13.79 16.22
C ALA A 49 25.53 13.16 16.14
N GLU A 50 24.52 13.91 16.50
CA GLU A 50 23.16 13.64 16.06
C GLU A 50 23.16 13.76 14.53
N GLU A 51 23.20 12.60 13.88
CA GLU A 51 22.87 12.48 12.48
C GLU A 51 21.34 12.60 12.41
N THR A 52 20.91 13.85 12.28
CA THR A 52 19.54 14.13 11.84
C THR A 52 19.48 13.65 10.40
N GLU A 53 19.03 12.42 10.17
CA GLU A 53 18.54 12.03 8.85
C GLU A 53 17.38 12.96 8.55
N SER A 54 17.71 13.98 7.78
CA SER A 54 16.74 14.77 7.05
C SER A 54 16.03 13.80 6.10
N LEU A 55 14.79 13.44 6.42
CA LEU A 55 13.86 12.91 5.45
C LEU A 55 13.64 14.02 4.42
N GLU A 56 14.51 14.09 3.43
CA GLU A 56 14.21 14.78 2.20
C GLU A 56 13.09 13.98 1.53
N GLU A 57 11.85 14.35 1.81
CA GLU A 57 10.72 14.01 0.97
C GLU A 57 11.01 14.63 -0.40
N GLU A 58 11.66 13.85 -1.25
CA GLU A 58 11.77 14.19 -2.66
C GLU A 58 10.35 14.22 -3.23
N ASN A 59 9.80 15.42 -3.36
CA ASN A 59 8.64 15.74 -4.18
C ASN A 59 9.00 15.47 -5.64
N GLN A 60 9.00 14.21 -6.04
CA GLN A 60 9.25 13.79 -7.42
C GLN A 60 7.97 13.19 -7.99
N SER A 61 7.61 13.68 -9.16
CA SER A 61 6.85 12.90 -10.12
C SER A 61 7.63 11.59 -10.32
N GLY A 62 7.32 10.57 -9.53
CA GLY A 62 8.08 9.33 -9.46
C GLY A 62 7.70 8.41 -10.62
N ALA A 63 8.69 7.80 -11.24
CA ALA A 63 8.44 6.73 -12.18
C ALA A 63 7.75 5.57 -11.45
N VAL A 64 6.54 5.22 -11.91
CA VAL A 64 5.80 4.06 -11.45
C VAL A 64 5.86 3.00 -12.56
N SER A 65 6.30 1.82 -12.20
CA SER A 65 6.33 0.66 -13.09
C SER A 65 5.05 -0.15 -12.96
N VAL A 66 4.68 -0.83 -14.03
CA VAL A 66 3.48 -1.67 -14.06
C VAL A 66 3.87 -3.09 -14.47
N MET A 67 3.32 -4.08 -13.78
CA MET A 67 3.39 -5.47 -14.17
C MET A 67 2.00 -6.08 -14.19
N THR A 68 1.61 -6.62 -15.33
CA THR A 68 0.39 -7.43 -15.48
C THR A 68 0.75 -8.90 -15.50
N GLY A 69 -0.08 -9.73 -14.88
CA GLY A 69 0.13 -11.17 -14.89
C GLY A 69 -0.89 -11.94 -14.08
N THR A 70 -0.68 -13.24 -14.00
CA THR A 70 -1.55 -14.18 -13.28
C THR A 70 -0.96 -14.48 -11.90
N VAL A 71 -1.78 -14.51 -10.87
CA VAL A 71 -1.39 -14.83 -9.50
C VAL A 71 -1.11 -16.32 -9.38
N LEU A 72 0.14 -16.70 -9.09
CA LEU A 72 0.55 -18.06 -8.80
C LEU A 72 0.40 -18.41 -7.32
N ASP A 73 0.72 -17.44 -6.46
CA ASP A 73 0.63 -17.60 -5.00
C ASP A 73 0.39 -16.25 -4.34
N ALA A 74 -0.28 -16.25 -3.21
CA ALA A 74 -0.54 -15.06 -2.43
C ALA A 74 -0.55 -15.36 -0.93
N ALA A 75 0.31 -14.68 -0.19
CA ALA A 75 0.33 -14.67 1.27
C ALA A 75 -0.12 -13.31 1.81
N MET A 76 -0.10 -13.14 3.12
CA MET A 76 -0.50 -11.88 3.75
C MET A 76 0.30 -10.69 3.21
N ASN A 77 1.63 -10.81 3.15
CA ASN A 77 2.54 -9.73 2.81
C ASN A 77 3.29 -9.97 1.49
N SER A 78 2.93 -10.96 0.70
CA SER A 78 3.57 -11.23 -0.58
C SER A 78 2.58 -11.71 -1.63
N ILE A 79 2.96 -11.55 -2.88
CA ILE A 79 2.24 -12.03 -4.05
C ILE A 79 3.25 -12.54 -5.08
N VAL A 80 2.94 -13.65 -5.73
CA VAL A 80 3.72 -14.19 -6.84
C VAL A 80 2.92 -14.02 -8.12
N ILE A 81 3.48 -13.27 -9.06
CA ILE A 81 2.83 -12.96 -10.34
C ILE A 81 3.69 -13.49 -11.48
N GLN A 82 3.06 -14.27 -12.36
CA GLN A 82 3.69 -14.76 -13.60
C GLN A 82 3.17 -14.01 -14.82
N ASN A 83 4.03 -13.85 -15.81
CA ASN A 83 3.67 -13.41 -17.15
C ASN A 83 4.58 -14.08 -18.20
N GLU A 84 4.54 -13.63 -19.45
CA GLU A 84 5.37 -14.21 -20.53
C GLU A 84 6.88 -14.01 -20.30
N GLU A 85 7.28 -12.88 -19.69
CA GLU A 85 8.67 -12.57 -19.40
C GLU A 85 9.19 -13.36 -18.19
N TYR A 86 8.33 -13.56 -17.19
CA TYR A 86 8.64 -14.28 -15.93
C TYR A 86 7.70 -15.48 -15.75
N PRO A 87 7.91 -16.58 -16.48
CA PRO A 87 7.00 -17.72 -16.45
C PRO A 87 7.06 -18.53 -15.15
N GLN A 88 8.10 -18.35 -14.34
CA GLN A 88 8.19 -18.93 -12.98
C GLN A 88 7.58 -18.01 -11.91
N GLY A 89 7.23 -16.78 -12.29
CA GLY A 89 6.69 -15.76 -11.42
C GLY A 89 7.75 -14.95 -10.69
N LEU A 90 7.41 -13.68 -10.42
CA LEU A 90 8.15 -12.79 -9.53
C LEU A 90 7.43 -12.68 -8.19
N ILE A 91 8.20 -12.64 -7.10
CA ILE A 91 7.70 -12.50 -5.75
C ILE A 91 7.80 -11.04 -5.34
N PHE A 92 6.68 -10.36 -5.14
CA PHE A 92 6.64 -9.00 -4.64
C PHE A 92 6.19 -8.95 -3.17
N SER A 93 6.81 -8.07 -2.39
CA SER A 93 6.25 -7.67 -1.09
C SER A 93 5.08 -6.73 -1.33
N LYS A 94 3.92 -7.01 -0.73
CA LYS A 94 2.76 -6.11 -0.74
C LYS A 94 2.48 -5.50 0.64
N GLU A 95 3.49 -5.47 1.48
CA GLU A 95 3.46 -4.73 2.74
C GLU A 95 3.24 -3.25 2.45
N ASN A 96 2.26 -2.62 3.09
CA ASN A 96 1.84 -1.23 2.85
C ASN A 96 1.23 -0.93 1.46
N SER A 97 0.94 -1.93 0.63
CA SER A 97 0.26 -1.72 -0.64
C SER A 97 -1.25 -1.59 -0.47
N ALA A 98 -1.86 -0.74 -1.29
CA ALA A 98 -3.30 -0.74 -1.49
C ALA A 98 -3.73 -1.96 -2.31
N SER A 99 -4.99 -2.36 -2.17
CA SER A 99 -5.56 -3.49 -2.93
C SER A 99 -6.99 -3.19 -3.37
N SER A 100 -7.29 -3.44 -4.64
CA SER A 100 -8.63 -3.25 -5.23
C SER A 100 -9.07 -4.50 -5.97
N PHE A 101 -9.96 -5.26 -5.35
CA PHE A 101 -10.53 -6.49 -5.89
C PHE A 101 -12.03 -6.53 -5.61
N SER A 102 -12.80 -6.98 -6.59
CA SER A 102 -14.26 -7.11 -6.45
C SER A 102 -14.66 -8.23 -5.48
N GLU A 103 -13.95 -9.35 -5.49
CA GLU A 103 -14.23 -10.54 -4.68
C GLU A 103 -13.04 -10.99 -3.82
N GLY A 104 -11.98 -10.16 -3.72
CA GLY A 104 -10.74 -10.49 -3.06
C GLY A 104 -9.72 -11.14 -4.00
N LEU A 105 -8.48 -11.25 -3.51
CA LEU A 105 -7.36 -11.83 -4.26
C LEU A 105 -7.44 -13.36 -4.24
N THR A 106 -7.44 -13.98 -5.42
CA THR A 106 -7.45 -15.44 -5.59
C THR A 106 -6.34 -15.92 -6.51
N LEU A 107 -6.00 -17.19 -6.42
CA LEU A 107 -5.08 -17.83 -7.37
C LEU A 107 -5.69 -17.82 -8.78
N ASP A 108 -4.83 -17.84 -9.78
CA ASP A 108 -5.18 -17.79 -11.21
C ASP A 108 -5.90 -16.49 -11.66
N MET A 109 -6.07 -15.50 -10.75
CA MET A 109 -6.60 -14.18 -11.08
C MET A 109 -5.58 -13.38 -11.89
N ASN A 110 -6.04 -12.65 -12.90
CA ASN A 110 -5.21 -11.66 -13.60
C ASN A 110 -5.20 -10.36 -12.81
N VAL A 111 -4.01 -9.89 -12.49
CA VAL A 111 -3.79 -8.67 -11.70
C VAL A 111 -2.85 -7.71 -12.40
N THR A 112 -3.01 -6.45 -12.08
CA THR A 112 -2.11 -5.36 -12.42
C THR A 112 -1.49 -4.82 -11.15
N LEU A 113 -0.18 -4.81 -11.10
CA LEU A 113 0.63 -4.37 -9.98
C LEU A 113 1.35 -3.08 -10.36
N PHE A 114 1.23 -2.07 -9.53
CA PHE A 114 1.92 -0.78 -9.62
C PHE A 114 2.99 -0.73 -8.56
N TYR A 115 4.21 -0.41 -8.93
CA TYR A 115 5.34 -0.38 -8.01
C TYR A 115 6.36 0.69 -8.39
N THR A 116 7.13 1.13 -7.41
CA THR A 116 8.31 1.98 -7.59
C THR A 116 9.56 1.16 -7.41
N GLY A 117 10.71 1.73 -7.78
CA GLY A 117 11.99 1.02 -7.74
C GLY A 117 12.24 0.18 -8.99
N GLU A 118 13.30 -0.60 -8.95
CA GLU A 118 13.77 -1.39 -10.09
C GLU A 118 13.82 -2.88 -9.75
N THR A 119 13.41 -3.71 -10.70
CA THR A 119 13.65 -5.15 -10.64
C THR A 119 15.03 -5.45 -11.25
N ASP A 120 15.80 -6.34 -10.62
CA ASP A 120 17.06 -6.83 -11.16
C ASP A 120 16.91 -8.32 -11.52
N GLY A 121 16.45 -8.60 -12.73
CA GLY A 121 16.04 -9.94 -13.14
C GLY A 121 14.84 -10.41 -12.29
N GLU A 122 15.05 -11.47 -11.49
CA GLU A 122 14.01 -12.00 -10.58
C GLU A 122 14.05 -11.35 -9.18
N ASP A 123 14.98 -10.44 -8.91
CA ASP A 123 15.10 -9.76 -7.62
C ASP A 123 14.19 -8.51 -7.60
N THR A 124 13.22 -8.54 -6.71
CA THR A 124 12.25 -7.47 -6.46
C THR A 124 12.47 -6.77 -5.11
N THR A 125 13.59 -7.03 -4.42
CA THR A 125 13.84 -6.49 -3.08
C THR A 125 13.99 -4.96 -3.03
N LYS A 126 14.26 -4.34 -4.18
CA LYS A 126 14.36 -2.88 -4.34
C LYS A 126 13.06 -2.24 -4.86
N THR A 127 11.99 -3.01 -4.93
CA THR A 127 10.69 -2.50 -5.35
C THR A 127 9.78 -2.26 -4.16
N GLU A 128 8.95 -1.25 -4.26
CA GLU A 128 7.84 -1.00 -3.34
C GLU A 128 6.53 -1.07 -4.10
N VAL A 129 5.67 -1.99 -3.71
CA VAL A 129 4.34 -2.15 -4.31
C VAL A 129 3.41 -1.08 -3.75
N ILE A 130 2.84 -0.31 -4.66
CA ILE A 130 1.91 0.79 -4.34
C ILE A 130 0.47 0.29 -4.34
N LEU A 131 0.11 -0.46 -5.39
CA LEU A 131 -1.26 -0.94 -5.60
C LEU A 131 -1.24 -2.29 -6.30
N VAL A 132 -2.11 -3.19 -5.86
CA VAL A 132 -2.46 -4.40 -6.60
C VAL A 132 -3.97 -4.38 -6.88
N ARG A 133 -4.36 -4.50 -8.15
CA ARG A 133 -5.77 -4.55 -8.52
C ARG A 133 -6.07 -5.63 -9.55
N GLU A 134 -7.32 -5.95 -9.70
CA GLU A 134 -7.78 -6.78 -10.81
C GLU A 134 -7.43 -6.14 -12.16
N SER A 135 -6.90 -6.94 -13.11
CA SER A 135 -6.56 -6.43 -14.44
C SER A 135 -7.79 -6.09 -15.25
N ARG A 136 -7.67 -5.04 -16.04
CA ARG A 136 -8.66 -4.61 -17.05
C ARG A 136 -8.14 -4.98 -18.45
N ASP A 137 -9.04 -5.07 -19.41
CA ASP A 137 -8.68 -5.41 -20.81
C ASP A 137 -7.68 -4.40 -21.43
N SER A 138 -7.70 -3.16 -20.95
CA SER A 138 -6.81 -2.08 -21.39
C SER A 138 -5.40 -2.16 -20.83
N ASP A 139 -5.11 -3.05 -19.88
CA ASP A 139 -3.85 -3.04 -19.14
C ASP A 139 -2.66 -3.62 -19.90
N SER A 140 -2.86 -4.23 -21.06
CA SER A 140 -1.78 -4.84 -21.86
C SER A 140 -0.72 -3.83 -22.35
N THR A 141 -1.06 -2.55 -22.43
CA THR A 141 -0.17 -1.46 -22.89
C THR A 141 -0.20 -0.28 -21.92
N LEU A 142 -0.42 -0.55 -20.64
CA LEU A 142 -0.54 0.46 -19.60
C LEU A 142 0.84 1.02 -19.24
N THR A 143 0.94 2.33 -19.15
CA THR A 143 2.03 2.99 -18.42
C THR A 143 1.47 3.68 -17.19
N ALA A 144 2.31 4.02 -16.24
CA ALA A 144 1.89 4.64 -14.99
C ALA A 144 2.86 5.72 -14.53
N GLY A 145 2.38 6.55 -13.65
CA GLY A 145 3.18 7.58 -12.99
C GLY A 145 2.54 8.03 -11.70
N SER A 146 3.20 8.95 -11.04
CA SER A 146 2.66 9.63 -9.87
C SER A 146 2.87 11.14 -9.99
N VAL A 147 2.00 11.89 -9.33
CA VAL A 147 2.15 13.33 -9.15
C VAL A 147 1.85 13.68 -7.72
N SER A 148 2.75 14.44 -7.10
CA SER A 148 2.59 14.98 -5.75
C SER A 148 2.48 16.49 -5.82
N GLY A 149 1.65 17.06 -4.95
CA GLY A 149 1.48 18.51 -4.89
C GLY A 149 0.19 18.92 -4.20
N THR A 150 -0.16 20.19 -4.40
CA THR A 150 -1.37 20.77 -3.82
C THR A 150 -2.56 20.58 -4.76
N VAL A 151 -3.67 20.12 -4.23
CA VAL A 151 -4.93 20.06 -4.98
C VAL A 151 -5.37 21.47 -5.32
N SER A 152 -5.34 21.84 -6.61
CA SER A 152 -5.83 23.14 -7.07
C SER A 152 -7.31 23.13 -7.42
N GLU A 153 -7.81 21.98 -7.89
CA GLU A 153 -9.23 21.75 -8.23
C GLU A 153 -9.57 20.28 -8.02
N VAL A 154 -10.78 20.01 -7.55
CA VAL A 154 -11.32 18.65 -7.45
C VAL A 154 -12.81 18.64 -7.74
N THR A 155 -13.21 17.70 -8.57
CA THR A 155 -14.61 17.38 -8.90
C THR A 155 -14.83 15.87 -8.76
N SER A 156 -16.05 15.39 -9.08
CA SER A 156 -16.30 13.95 -9.15
C SER A 156 -15.59 13.26 -10.31
N GLU A 157 -15.11 14.00 -11.31
CA GLU A 157 -14.54 13.45 -12.54
C GLU A 157 -13.04 13.72 -12.69
N VAL A 158 -12.51 14.73 -12.00
CA VAL A 158 -11.13 15.19 -12.17
C VAL A 158 -10.56 15.67 -10.84
N VAL A 159 -9.29 15.38 -10.61
CA VAL A 159 -8.44 16.05 -9.63
C VAL A 159 -7.29 16.76 -10.36
N VAL A 160 -7.03 18.00 -10.01
CA VAL A 160 -5.92 18.79 -10.57
C VAL A 160 -4.92 19.06 -9.48
N ILE A 161 -3.70 18.57 -9.68
CA ILE A 161 -2.57 18.74 -8.77
C ILE A 161 -1.65 19.84 -9.32
N GLU A 162 -1.35 20.80 -8.50
CA GLU A 162 -0.32 21.82 -8.76
C GLU A 162 0.98 21.38 -8.08
N THR A 163 1.98 21.08 -8.89
CA THR A 163 3.31 20.66 -8.44
C THR A 163 4.08 21.83 -7.83
N GLU A 164 5.21 21.58 -7.18
CA GLU A 164 6.08 22.63 -6.64
C GLU A 164 6.59 23.60 -7.71
N ASP A 165 6.78 23.12 -8.94
CA ASP A 165 7.19 23.96 -10.09
C ASP A 165 6.05 24.81 -10.66
N GLY A 166 4.83 24.67 -10.10
CA GLY A 166 3.63 25.37 -10.53
C GLY A 166 2.97 24.76 -11.77
N GLU A 167 3.38 23.58 -12.20
CA GLU A 167 2.70 22.84 -13.25
C GLU A 167 1.37 22.29 -12.74
N LYS A 168 0.33 22.33 -13.56
CA LYS A 168 -0.98 21.76 -13.24
C LYS A 168 -1.22 20.49 -14.03
N ILE A 169 -1.33 19.38 -13.31
CA ILE A 169 -1.57 18.06 -13.87
C ILE A 169 -3.00 17.65 -13.54
N SER A 170 -3.78 17.38 -14.58
CA SER A 170 -5.15 16.89 -14.47
C SER A 170 -5.17 15.38 -14.54
N VAL A 171 -5.84 14.73 -13.59
CA VAL A 171 -6.00 13.29 -13.54
C VAL A 171 -7.49 12.97 -13.43
N ALA A 172 -8.00 12.13 -14.34
CA ALA A 172 -9.40 11.70 -14.33
C ALA A 172 -9.66 10.80 -13.12
N ARG A 173 -10.83 10.95 -12.53
CA ARG A 173 -11.32 10.16 -11.39
C ARG A 173 -12.42 9.21 -11.85
N GLY A 174 -12.62 8.10 -11.15
CA GLY A 174 -13.72 7.18 -11.39
C GLY A 174 -13.56 5.78 -10.83
N HIS A 175 -12.34 5.29 -10.70
CA HIS A 175 -12.05 3.93 -10.24
C HIS A 175 -10.94 3.88 -9.19
N GLU A 176 -10.47 5.05 -8.77
CA GLU A 176 -9.37 5.16 -7.83
C GLU A 176 -9.75 4.67 -6.43
N LEU A 177 -8.77 4.11 -5.73
CA LEU A 177 -8.81 3.99 -4.28
C LEU A 177 -8.38 5.32 -3.65
N SER A 178 -8.98 5.67 -2.53
CA SER A 178 -8.54 6.79 -1.72
C SER A 178 -8.16 6.28 -0.33
N GLU A 179 -6.93 6.50 0.07
CA GLU A 179 -6.43 6.22 1.42
C GLU A 179 -6.43 7.48 2.30
N THR A 180 -6.96 8.59 1.80
CA THR A 180 -7.14 9.80 2.58
C THR A 180 -8.28 9.65 3.59
N GLU A 181 -8.12 10.23 4.80
CA GLU A 181 -9.15 10.16 5.86
C GLU A 181 -10.47 10.84 5.46
N LYS A 182 -10.41 11.77 4.50
CA LYS A 182 -11.56 12.53 3.99
C LYS A 182 -11.44 12.69 2.48
N GLU A 183 -12.54 13.02 1.83
CA GLU A 183 -12.52 13.38 0.42
C GLU A 183 -11.51 14.49 0.13
N PRO A 184 -10.69 14.36 -0.93
CA PRO A 184 -9.76 15.41 -1.34
C PRO A 184 -10.44 16.75 -1.55
N ALA A 185 -9.82 17.82 -1.09
CA ALA A 185 -10.30 19.19 -1.24
C ALA A 185 -9.19 20.13 -1.72
N ALA A 186 -9.57 21.22 -2.36
CA ALA A 186 -8.61 22.24 -2.78
C ALA A 186 -7.78 22.75 -1.60
N GLY A 187 -6.46 22.76 -1.77
CA GLY A 187 -5.48 23.08 -0.74
C GLY A 187 -4.90 21.88 0.01
N ASP A 188 -5.43 20.67 -0.17
CA ASP A 188 -4.84 19.46 0.41
C ASP A 188 -3.54 19.11 -0.32
N GLN A 189 -2.56 18.56 0.42
CA GLN A 189 -1.34 17.98 -0.15
C GLN A 189 -1.58 16.49 -0.37
N LEU A 190 -1.42 16.02 -1.59
CA LEU A 190 -1.70 14.65 -1.98
C LEU A 190 -0.66 14.12 -2.96
N THR A 191 -0.56 12.80 -2.99
CA THR A 191 0.07 12.06 -4.09
C THR A 191 -1.00 11.27 -4.83
N VAL A 192 -1.07 11.47 -6.14
CA VAL A 192 -1.96 10.71 -7.02
C VAL A 192 -1.12 9.78 -7.89
N TYR A 193 -1.34 8.49 -7.74
CA TYR A 193 -0.82 7.47 -8.65
C TYR A 193 -1.83 7.27 -9.76
N TYR A 194 -1.37 7.32 -10.99
CA TYR A 194 -2.23 7.27 -12.16
C TYR A 194 -1.72 6.27 -13.19
N SER A 195 -2.61 5.79 -14.02
CA SER A 195 -2.32 5.02 -15.22
C SER A 195 -2.58 5.83 -16.47
N CYS A 196 -1.92 5.46 -17.56
CA CYS A 196 -2.11 6.01 -18.89
C CYS A 196 -2.51 4.85 -19.82
N PRO A 197 -3.82 4.64 -20.07
CA PRO A 197 -4.31 3.57 -20.92
C PRO A 197 -3.73 3.67 -22.33
N GLY A 198 -3.30 2.53 -22.89
CA GLY A 198 -2.69 2.49 -24.21
C GLY A 198 -1.35 3.20 -24.31
N GLY A 199 -0.71 3.59 -23.21
CA GLY A 199 0.52 4.35 -23.18
C GLY A 199 0.35 5.83 -23.58
N ASP A 200 -0.89 6.33 -23.64
CA ASP A 200 -1.17 7.72 -23.97
C ASP A 200 -1.02 8.61 -22.73
N GLU A 201 0.14 9.24 -22.59
CA GLU A 201 0.44 10.12 -21.44
C GLU A 201 -0.46 11.38 -21.36
N SER A 202 -1.23 11.67 -22.41
CA SER A 202 -2.22 12.76 -22.36
C SER A 202 -3.49 12.39 -21.58
N VAL A 203 -3.73 11.09 -21.41
CA VAL A 203 -4.86 10.53 -20.64
C VAL A 203 -4.32 9.92 -19.36
N LYS A 204 -4.62 10.56 -18.24
CA LYS A 204 -4.23 10.09 -16.90
C LYS A 204 -5.49 9.69 -16.12
N GLU A 205 -5.55 8.46 -15.67
CA GLU A 205 -6.64 7.94 -14.85
C GLU A 205 -6.12 7.63 -13.45
N ALA A 206 -6.74 8.20 -12.42
CA ALA A 206 -6.35 7.96 -11.04
C ALA A 206 -6.57 6.49 -10.65
N GLU A 207 -5.57 5.89 -10.03
CA GLU A 207 -5.62 4.53 -9.50
C GLU A 207 -5.59 4.54 -7.96
N LEU A 208 -4.80 5.44 -7.36
CA LEU A 208 -4.71 5.60 -5.91
C LEU A 208 -4.42 7.05 -5.54
N ILE A 209 -5.09 7.54 -4.47
CA ILE A 209 -4.86 8.86 -3.87
C ILE A 209 -4.44 8.66 -2.40
N ARG A 210 -3.28 9.22 -2.06
CA ARG A 210 -2.71 9.21 -0.70
C ARG A 210 -2.42 10.60 -0.19
#